data_f9f2f35155646174b3517ebc25e3993a
#
_entry.id   f9f2f35155646174b3517ebc25e3993a
#
_cell.length_a   1.000
_cell.length_b   1.000
_cell.length_c   1.000
_cell.angle_alpha   90.00
_cell.angle_beta   90.00
_cell.angle_gamma   90.00
#
_symmetry.space_group_name_H-M   'P 1'
#
loop_
_entity.id
_entity.type
_entity.pdbx_description
1 polymer ?
#
loop_
_entity_poly.entity_id
_entity_poly.type
_entity_poly.pdbx_seq_one_letter_code
_entity_poly.pdbx_strand_id
1 'polypeptide(L)'
;MNRKSILSGLMALLLLVGMCSLAAAQENGKAAGAATFKNKCVLCHGADGTGNTPLGKQLQAANLHSKEVQKRTDAELQKTVHDGQANMPPFGEQLTDDEIDQVIQYVRTFAAPAKTAKKQ
;
A
#
# COMPACT_ATOMS: atom_id res chain seq x y z
N MET A 1 35.12 31.63 -13.74
CA MET A 1 34.01 30.64 -13.59
C MET A 1 32.83 31.12 -14.41
N ASN A 2 32.47 30.40 -15.46
CA ASN A 2 31.42 30.84 -16.41
C ASN A 2 30.04 30.72 -15.76
N ARG A 3 29.21 31.78 -15.87
CA ARG A 3 27.82 31.85 -15.38
C ARG A 3 26.98 30.63 -15.82
N LYS A 4 27.27 30.03 -16.96
CA LYS A 4 26.60 28.84 -17.49
C LYS A 4 26.92 27.58 -16.67
N SER A 5 28.12 27.43 -16.13
CA SER A 5 28.51 26.27 -15.29
C SER A 5 27.87 26.32 -13.92
N ILE A 6 27.63 27.51 -13.37
CA ILE A 6 26.99 27.70 -12.06
C ILE A 6 25.49 27.38 -12.16
N LEU A 7 24.83 27.81 -13.25
CA LEU A 7 23.40 27.48 -13.46
C LEU A 7 23.18 25.96 -13.65
N SER A 8 24.09 25.29 -14.35
CA SER A 8 24.01 23.84 -14.59
C SER A 8 24.20 23.05 -13.30
N GLY A 9 25.09 23.48 -12.41
CA GLY A 9 25.32 22.86 -11.12
C GLY A 9 24.17 23.07 -10.15
N LEU A 10 23.55 24.25 -10.15
CA LEU A 10 22.36 24.52 -9.29
C LEU A 10 21.15 23.69 -9.71
N MET A 11 20.94 23.49 -11.02
CA MET A 11 19.80 22.73 -11.54
C MET A 11 19.95 21.23 -11.25
N ALA A 12 21.17 20.69 -11.30
CA ALA A 12 21.45 19.30 -10.93
C ALA A 12 21.25 19.04 -9.43
N LEU A 13 21.61 19.99 -8.57
CA LEU A 13 21.44 19.89 -7.12
C LEU A 13 19.97 19.92 -6.70
N LEU A 14 19.15 20.75 -7.37
CA LEU A 14 17.71 20.83 -7.12
C LEU A 14 16.98 19.55 -7.50
N LEU A 15 17.40 18.84 -8.56
CA LEU A 15 16.84 17.57 -8.98
C LEU A 15 17.15 16.43 -8.00
N LEU A 16 18.34 16.43 -7.40
CA LEU A 16 18.74 15.42 -6.40
C LEU A 16 17.97 15.56 -5.07
N VAL A 17 17.70 16.79 -4.63
CA VAL A 17 16.93 17.04 -3.40
C VAL A 17 15.45 16.65 -3.58
N GLY A 18 14.87 16.83 -4.76
CA GLY A 18 13.49 16.45 -5.06
C GLY A 18 13.24 14.94 -5.01
N MET A 19 14.20 14.12 -5.42
CA MET A 19 14.04 12.66 -5.41
C MET A 19 14.06 12.04 -4.01
N CYS A 20 14.78 12.64 -3.07
CA CYS A 20 14.87 12.13 -1.69
C CYS A 20 13.56 12.32 -0.90
N SER A 21 12.78 13.35 -1.23
CA SER A 21 11.55 13.68 -0.49
C SER A 21 10.38 12.73 -0.81
N LEU A 22 10.31 12.16 -2.03
CA LEU A 22 9.25 11.23 -2.40
C LEU A 22 9.40 9.87 -1.70
N ALA A 23 10.62 9.39 -1.50
CA ALA A 23 10.85 8.09 -0.85
C ALA A 23 10.41 8.10 0.62
N ALA A 24 10.68 9.19 1.35
CA ALA A 24 10.29 9.33 2.76
C ALA A 24 8.76 9.39 2.96
N ALA A 25 8.02 9.97 2.02
CA ALA A 25 6.57 10.06 2.08
C ALA A 25 5.90 8.68 1.91
N GLN A 26 6.46 7.80 1.08
CA GLN A 26 5.94 6.44 0.86
C GLN A 26 6.17 5.52 2.06
N GLU A 27 7.30 5.64 2.75
CA GLU A 27 7.56 4.85 3.95
C GLU A 27 6.63 5.23 5.11
N ASN A 28 6.38 6.53 5.29
CA ASN A 28 5.41 7.01 6.27
C ASN A 28 3.99 6.53 5.98
N GLY A 29 3.57 6.52 4.72
CA GLY A 29 2.27 5.99 4.30
C GLY A 29 2.10 4.50 4.62
N LYS A 30 3.13 3.69 4.36
CA LYS A 30 3.10 2.26 4.69
C LYS A 30 3.04 1.99 6.21
N ALA A 31 3.76 2.76 7.01
CA ALA A 31 3.73 2.63 8.46
C ALA A 31 2.36 3.00 9.04
N ALA A 32 1.76 4.09 8.56
CA ALA A 32 0.41 4.49 8.93
C ALA A 32 -0.63 3.46 8.48
N GLY A 33 -0.51 2.95 7.25
CA GLY A 33 -1.35 1.88 6.71
C GLY A 33 -1.25 0.58 7.52
N ALA A 34 -0.06 0.22 8.00
CA ALA A 34 0.13 -0.94 8.88
C ALA A 34 -0.62 -0.78 10.21
N ALA A 35 -0.63 0.42 10.80
CA ALA A 35 -1.37 0.71 12.01
C ALA A 35 -2.89 0.61 11.79
N THR A 36 -3.41 1.18 10.71
CA THR A 36 -4.81 1.08 10.31
C THR A 36 -5.20 -0.38 10.06
N PHE A 37 -4.38 -1.14 9.33
CA PHE A 37 -4.60 -2.55 9.07
C PHE A 37 -4.69 -3.37 10.36
N LYS A 38 -3.74 -3.15 11.29
CA LYS A 38 -3.74 -3.81 12.60
C LYS A 38 -5.03 -3.56 13.38
N ASN A 39 -5.55 -2.35 13.32
CA ASN A 39 -6.70 -1.95 14.12
C ASN A 39 -8.05 -2.31 13.49
N LYS A 40 -8.14 -2.39 12.17
CA LYS A 40 -9.42 -2.51 11.45
C LYS A 40 -9.56 -3.79 10.61
N CYS A 41 -8.45 -4.38 10.16
CA CYS A 41 -8.48 -5.42 9.13
C CYS A 41 -8.06 -6.80 9.62
N VAL A 42 -7.18 -6.87 10.64
CA VAL A 42 -6.56 -8.11 11.14
C VAL A 42 -7.58 -9.12 11.63
N LEU A 43 -8.70 -8.69 12.19
CA LEU A 43 -9.71 -9.59 12.72
C LEU A 43 -10.22 -10.59 11.66
N CYS A 44 -10.36 -10.13 10.42
CA CYS A 44 -10.80 -10.96 9.29
C CYS A 44 -9.61 -11.42 8.43
N HIS A 45 -8.73 -10.50 8.03
CA HIS A 45 -7.66 -10.82 7.08
C HIS A 45 -6.44 -11.48 7.72
N GLY A 46 -6.32 -11.46 9.06
CA GLY A 46 -5.13 -11.94 9.77
C GLY A 46 -3.98 -10.94 9.73
N ALA A 47 -3.09 -11.00 10.70
CA ALA A 47 -1.88 -10.16 10.71
C ALA A 47 -0.95 -10.48 9.53
N ASP A 48 -1.01 -11.69 9.03
CA ASP A 48 -0.29 -12.18 7.86
C ASP A 48 -1.01 -11.93 6.53
N GLY A 49 -2.23 -11.38 6.55
CA GLY A 49 -3.02 -11.08 5.35
C GLY A 49 -3.62 -12.30 4.64
N THR A 50 -3.57 -13.49 5.23
CA THR A 50 -4.04 -14.73 4.57
C THR A 50 -5.55 -14.95 4.62
N GLY A 51 -6.28 -14.22 5.48
CA GLY A 51 -7.71 -14.46 5.75
C GLY A 51 -7.97 -15.71 6.61
N ASN A 52 -6.93 -16.33 7.15
CA ASN A 52 -7.01 -17.60 7.88
C ASN A 52 -7.32 -17.41 9.39
N THR A 53 -8.19 -16.47 9.73
CA THR A 53 -8.74 -16.29 11.07
C THR A 53 -10.08 -17.02 11.22
N PRO A 54 -10.57 -17.30 12.44
CA PRO A 54 -11.90 -17.87 12.61
C PRO A 54 -12.99 -17.05 11.93
N LEU A 55 -12.98 -15.73 12.11
CA LEU A 55 -13.94 -14.82 11.48
C LEU A 55 -13.70 -14.69 9.98
N GLY A 56 -12.43 -14.64 9.55
CA GLY A 56 -12.06 -14.59 8.15
C GLY A 56 -12.58 -15.80 7.37
N LYS A 57 -12.46 -16.99 7.93
CA LYS A 57 -13.02 -18.21 7.32
C LYS A 57 -14.53 -18.16 7.21
N GLN A 58 -15.21 -17.70 8.25
CA GLN A 58 -16.66 -17.58 8.28
C GLN A 58 -17.17 -16.56 7.24
N LEU A 59 -16.48 -15.44 7.09
CA LEU A 59 -16.83 -14.37 6.17
C LEU A 59 -16.20 -14.51 4.79
N GLN A 60 -15.39 -15.54 4.57
CA GLN A 60 -14.65 -15.77 3.33
C GLN A 60 -13.72 -14.60 2.97
N ALA A 61 -13.00 -14.09 3.99
CA ALA A 61 -12.06 -12.99 3.79
C ALA A 61 -10.99 -13.36 2.75
N ALA A 62 -10.76 -12.44 1.83
CA ALA A 62 -9.80 -12.66 0.76
C ALA A 62 -8.37 -12.83 1.31
N ASN A 63 -7.62 -13.75 0.72
CA ASN A 63 -6.19 -13.85 0.91
C ASN A 63 -5.50 -12.70 0.16
N LEU A 64 -4.93 -11.77 0.91
CA LEU A 64 -4.30 -10.56 0.35
C LEU A 64 -3.02 -10.83 -0.42
N HIS A 65 -2.42 -12.03 -0.30
CA HIS A 65 -1.28 -12.47 -1.12
C HIS A 65 -1.71 -12.97 -2.51
N SER A 66 -3.00 -13.21 -2.71
CA SER A 66 -3.47 -13.84 -3.93
C SER A 66 -3.25 -12.95 -5.16
N LYS A 67 -3.04 -13.59 -6.31
CA LYS A 67 -2.90 -12.88 -7.60
C LYS A 67 -4.16 -12.09 -7.93
N GLU A 68 -5.33 -12.58 -7.54
CA GLU A 68 -6.63 -11.95 -7.77
C GLU A 68 -6.69 -10.58 -7.08
N VAL A 69 -6.22 -10.49 -5.83
CA VAL A 69 -6.14 -9.23 -5.09
C VAL A 69 -5.03 -8.35 -5.64
N GLN A 70 -3.83 -8.89 -5.83
CA GLN A 70 -2.65 -8.10 -6.20
C GLN A 70 -2.66 -7.57 -7.65
N LYS A 71 -3.48 -8.13 -8.54
CA LYS A 71 -3.70 -7.61 -9.90
C LYS A 71 -4.68 -6.46 -9.97
N ARG A 72 -5.54 -6.28 -8.98
CA ARG A 72 -6.49 -5.18 -8.95
C ARG A 72 -5.75 -3.85 -8.86
N THR A 73 -6.29 -2.83 -9.48
CA THR A 73 -5.76 -1.46 -9.36
C THR A 73 -5.95 -0.92 -7.94
N ASP A 74 -5.17 0.08 -7.56
CA ASP A 74 -5.35 0.74 -6.26
C ASP A 74 -6.76 1.34 -6.14
N ALA A 75 -7.28 1.95 -7.19
CA ALA A 75 -8.64 2.50 -7.23
C ALA A 75 -9.72 1.43 -6.99
N GLU A 76 -9.56 0.22 -7.53
CA GLU A 76 -10.49 -0.89 -7.27
C GLU A 76 -10.40 -1.39 -5.83
N LEU A 77 -9.21 -1.42 -5.26
CA LEU A 77 -9.02 -1.79 -3.86
C LEU A 77 -9.57 -0.70 -2.93
N GLN A 78 -9.33 0.59 -3.22
CA GLN A 78 -9.91 1.72 -2.51
C GLN A 78 -11.43 1.63 -2.48
N LYS A 79 -12.05 1.44 -3.64
CA LYS A 79 -13.50 1.28 -3.73
C LYS A 79 -13.99 0.11 -2.90
N THR A 80 -13.29 -1.02 -2.89
CA THR A 80 -13.65 -2.18 -2.07
C THR A 80 -13.59 -1.88 -0.58
N VAL A 81 -12.55 -1.18 -0.11
CA VAL A 81 -12.43 -0.80 1.30
C VAL A 81 -13.48 0.26 1.67
N HIS A 82 -13.67 1.26 0.81
CA HIS A 82 -14.62 2.34 1.06
C HIS A 82 -16.06 1.82 1.11
N ASP A 83 -16.51 1.09 0.09
CA ASP A 83 -17.91 0.70 -0.11
C ASP A 83 -18.23 -0.67 0.49
N GLY A 84 -17.23 -1.47 0.82
CA GLY A 84 -17.39 -2.88 1.15
C GLY A 84 -17.59 -3.75 -0.09
N GLN A 85 -17.48 -5.05 0.06
CA GLN A 85 -17.76 -6.03 -1.00
C GLN A 85 -18.12 -7.38 -0.41
N ALA A 86 -19.21 -7.99 -0.86
CA ALA A 86 -19.71 -9.26 -0.36
C ALA A 86 -19.85 -9.23 1.19
N ASN A 87 -19.07 -10.04 1.92
CA ASN A 87 -19.09 -10.08 3.37
C ASN A 87 -18.14 -9.07 4.04
N MET A 88 -17.36 -8.32 3.27
CA MET A 88 -16.51 -7.26 3.78
C MET A 88 -17.34 -5.99 4.03
N PRO A 89 -17.38 -5.45 5.26
CA PRO A 89 -18.14 -4.24 5.54
C PRO A 89 -17.48 -2.99 4.90
N PRO A 90 -18.26 -1.91 4.69
CA PRO A 90 -17.71 -0.63 4.23
C PRO A 90 -16.94 0.09 5.35
N PHE A 91 -15.86 0.75 4.98
CA PHE A 91 -15.04 1.55 5.90
C PHE A 91 -15.01 3.05 5.55
N GLY A 92 -15.69 3.49 4.49
CA GLY A 92 -15.68 4.89 4.04
C GLY A 92 -16.20 5.91 5.06
N GLU A 93 -17.03 5.49 6.01
CA GLU A 93 -17.47 6.34 7.12
C GLU A 93 -16.52 6.30 8.34
N GLN A 94 -15.58 5.36 8.38
CA GLN A 94 -14.66 5.14 9.49
C GLN A 94 -13.21 5.55 9.18
N LEU A 95 -12.86 5.62 7.91
CA LEU A 95 -11.53 5.95 7.40
C LEU A 95 -11.65 7.06 6.35
N THR A 96 -10.72 7.98 6.38
CA THR A 96 -10.54 8.95 5.30
C THR A 96 -9.96 8.28 4.05
N ASP A 97 -10.10 8.93 2.90
CA ASP A 97 -9.51 8.45 1.65
C ASP A 97 -7.98 8.27 1.77
N ASP A 98 -7.30 9.19 2.46
CA ASP A 98 -5.86 9.10 2.72
C ASP A 98 -5.50 7.86 3.57
N GLU A 99 -6.29 7.54 4.58
CA GLU A 99 -6.08 6.34 5.41
C GLU A 99 -6.36 5.06 4.60
N ILE A 100 -7.35 5.09 3.71
CA ILE A 100 -7.62 3.98 2.79
C ILE A 100 -6.44 3.81 1.83
N ASP A 101 -5.90 4.89 1.25
CA ASP A 101 -4.72 4.83 0.39
C ASP A 101 -3.51 4.23 1.12
N GLN A 102 -3.26 4.66 2.33
CA GLN A 102 -2.16 4.17 3.15
C GLN A 102 -2.32 2.68 3.47
N VAL A 103 -3.53 2.22 3.79
CA VAL A 103 -3.78 0.80 4.03
C VAL A 103 -3.63 -0.03 2.76
N ILE A 104 -4.00 0.50 1.59
CA ILE A 104 -3.74 -0.16 0.29
C ILE A 104 -2.23 -0.30 0.05
N GLN A 105 -1.43 0.74 0.31
CA GLN A 105 0.03 0.66 0.20
C GLN A 105 0.61 -0.44 1.12
N TYR A 106 0.07 -0.60 2.32
CA TYR A 106 0.45 -1.70 3.20
C TYR A 106 0.03 -3.06 2.64
N VAL A 107 -1.18 -3.19 2.13
CA VAL A 107 -1.68 -4.43 1.49
C VAL A 107 -0.79 -4.85 0.30
N ARG A 108 -0.21 -3.90 -0.43
CA ARG A 108 0.76 -4.20 -1.50
C ARG A 108 2.04 -4.87 -0.99
N THR A 109 2.38 -4.73 0.28
CA THR A 109 3.53 -5.44 0.87
C THR A 109 3.28 -6.95 0.99
N PHE A 110 2.04 -7.41 0.93
CA PHE A 110 1.70 -8.83 0.87
C PHE A 110 1.90 -9.45 -0.52
N ALA A 111 2.16 -8.66 -1.55
CA ALA A 111 2.55 -9.21 -2.83
C ALA A 111 3.79 -10.09 -2.66
N ALA A 112 3.76 -11.33 -3.20
CA ALA A 112 4.95 -12.17 -3.19
C ALA A 112 6.09 -11.38 -3.86
N PRO A 113 7.31 -11.38 -3.30
CA PRO A 113 8.44 -10.76 -3.97
C PRO A 113 8.53 -11.37 -5.37
N ALA A 114 8.61 -10.51 -6.39
CA ALA A 114 8.87 -10.97 -7.74
C ALA A 114 10.07 -11.91 -7.62
N LYS A 115 9.91 -13.17 -8.01
CA LYS A 115 11.01 -14.12 -8.04
C LYS A 115 12.07 -13.46 -8.93
N THR A 116 13.09 -12.87 -8.30
CA THR A 116 14.29 -12.53 -9.03
C THR A 116 14.77 -13.83 -9.61
N ALA A 117 14.58 -13.98 -10.91
CA ALA A 117 15.10 -15.11 -11.64
C ALA A 117 16.61 -15.09 -11.37
N LYS A 118 17.07 -15.96 -10.46
CA LYS A 118 18.49 -16.29 -10.38
C LYS A 118 18.81 -16.89 -11.75
N LYS A 119 19.37 -16.05 -12.60
CA LYS A 119 20.06 -16.52 -13.79
C LYS A 119 21.28 -17.27 -13.28
N GLN A 120 21.15 -18.58 -13.23
CA GLN A 120 22.30 -19.45 -13.14
C GLN A 120 23.10 -19.36 -14.42
#